data_128276c8e2246beaf681ede19d6b53ea
#
_entry.id   128276c8e2246beaf681ede19d6b53ea
#
_cell.length_a   1.000
_cell.length_b   1.000
_cell.length_c   1.000
_cell.angle_alpha   90.00
_cell.angle_beta   90.00
_cell.angle_gamma   90.00
#
_symmetry.space_group_name_H-M   'P 1'
#
loop_
_entity.id
_entity.type
_entity.pdbx_description
1 polymer ?
#
loop_
_entity_poly.entity_id
_entity_poly.type
_entity_poly.pdbx_seq_one_letter_code
_entity_poly.pdbx_strand_id
1 'polypeptide(L)'
;LEPDEDNGLPKAARNALRCVQLYTKALQSHSDRIERFCCIPGTETVTLQLTPELKMDILCGEPALYRRQKEVYDAAYAGERNGYDLIRWAKSMNVCSLRQRLYYHGREIVLGGDAYAHVWETVNLTPCDILKVPHHGSLASTSRKLLEHLRPKTAGVTVAARRPDERPHPYIVSLLREYAEEVYFTDAVEIPGLVEPEFHRSVHLEVE
;
A
#
# COMPACT_ATOMS: atom_id res chain seq x y z
N LEU A 1 2.77 5.91 27.10
CA LEU A 1 3.06 7.29 26.69
C LEU A 1 1.78 7.95 26.22
N GLU A 2 1.35 9.01 26.90
CA GLU A 2 0.24 9.82 26.41
C GLU A 2 0.69 10.60 25.16
N PRO A 3 -0.11 10.60 24.07
CA PRO A 3 0.32 11.18 22.79
C PRO A 3 0.52 12.70 22.82
N ASP A 4 -0.11 13.38 23.78
CA ASP A 4 -0.13 14.83 23.86
C ASP A 4 0.88 15.39 24.88
N GLU A 5 1.58 14.53 25.65
CA GLU A 5 2.69 14.96 26.50
C GLU A 5 3.92 15.29 25.66
N ASP A 6 4.56 16.38 26.00
CA ASP A 6 5.87 16.73 25.40
C ASP A 6 6.96 15.86 26.04
N ASN A 7 7.02 14.62 25.58
CA ASN A 7 7.95 13.60 26.01
C ASN A 7 9.30 13.65 25.28
N GLY A 8 9.61 14.78 24.64
CA GLY A 8 10.83 14.98 23.87
C GLY A 8 10.86 14.25 22.52
N LEU A 9 9.79 13.55 22.13
CA LEU A 9 9.72 12.88 20.83
C LEU A 9 9.40 13.87 19.71
N PRO A 10 10.02 13.74 18.54
CA PRO A 10 9.64 14.50 17.36
C PRO A 10 8.17 14.30 16.98
N LYS A 11 7.51 15.32 16.44
CA LYS A 11 6.08 15.29 16.07
C LYS A 11 5.69 14.07 15.21
N ALA A 12 6.54 13.70 14.24
CA ALA A 12 6.28 12.55 13.38
C ALA A 12 6.25 11.23 14.17
N ALA A 13 7.13 11.08 15.17
CA ALA A 13 7.16 9.92 16.04
C ALA A 13 5.92 9.85 16.96
N ARG A 14 5.53 10.99 17.54
CA ARG A 14 4.30 11.09 18.34
C ARG A 14 3.06 10.71 17.52
N ASN A 15 2.95 11.22 16.31
CA ASN A 15 1.84 10.89 15.41
C ASN A 15 1.80 9.39 15.08
N ALA A 16 2.93 8.76 14.80
CA ALA A 16 2.99 7.33 14.52
C ALA A 16 2.52 6.49 15.72
N LEU A 17 3.01 6.80 16.93
CA LEU A 17 2.55 6.14 18.16
C LEU A 17 1.06 6.35 18.39
N ARG A 18 0.56 7.58 18.25
CA ARG A 18 -0.87 7.90 18.40
C ARG A 18 -1.74 7.08 17.43
N CYS A 19 -1.35 6.96 16.17
CA CYS A 19 -2.08 6.15 15.20
C CYS A 19 -2.21 4.69 15.66
N VAL A 20 -1.12 4.07 16.13
CA VAL A 20 -1.14 2.68 16.59
C VAL A 20 -1.96 2.53 17.88
N GLN A 21 -1.86 3.47 18.81
CA GLN A 21 -2.66 3.47 20.04
C GLN A 21 -4.16 3.57 19.75
N LEU A 22 -4.56 4.50 18.86
CA LEU A 22 -5.96 4.66 18.44
C LEU A 22 -6.48 3.40 17.74
N TYR A 23 -5.68 2.81 16.85
CA TYR A 23 -6.01 1.57 16.18
C TYR A 23 -6.19 0.42 17.19
N THR A 24 -5.26 0.26 18.12
CA THR A 24 -5.34 -0.77 19.16
C THR A 24 -6.58 -0.60 20.03
N LYS A 25 -6.89 0.64 20.43
CA LYS A 25 -8.09 0.95 21.22
C LYS A 25 -9.37 0.64 20.44
N ALA A 26 -9.43 1.01 19.16
CA ALA A 26 -10.57 0.69 18.30
C ALA A 26 -10.78 -0.82 18.16
N LEU A 27 -9.72 -1.59 17.95
CA LEU A 27 -9.78 -3.05 17.90
C LEU A 27 -10.28 -3.67 19.21
N GLN A 28 -9.82 -3.15 20.36
CA GLN A 28 -10.26 -3.63 21.68
C GLN A 28 -11.75 -3.31 21.93
N SER A 29 -12.18 -2.09 21.56
CA SER A 29 -13.57 -1.64 21.76
C SER A 29 -14.58 -2.40 20.89
N HIS A 30 -14.15 -3.05 19.82
CA HIS A 30 -14.99 -3.76 18.87
C HIS A 30 -14.57 -5.21 18.66
N SER A 31 -13.90 -5.81 19.65
CA SER A 31 -13.35 -7.17 19.56
C SER A 31 -14.40 -8.26 19.29
N ASP A 32 -15.65 -8.01 19.65
CA ASP A 32 -16.81 -8.87 19.41
C ASP A 32 -17.30 -8.87 17.95
N ARG A 33 -16.90 -7.86 17.18
CA ARG A 33 -17.33 -7.66 15.79
C ARG A 33 -16.20 -7.66 14.77
N ILE A 34 -14.95 -7.79 15.24
CA ILE A 34 -13.76 -7.75 14.39
C ILE A 34 -13.05 -9.08 14.45
N GLU A 35 -13.07 -9.78 13.33
CA GLU A 35 -12.19 -10.94 13.11
C GLU A 35 -10.81 -10.44 12.65
N ARG A 36 -9.76 -10.93 13.30
CA ARG A 36 -8.38 -10.53 13.00
C ARG A 36 -7.67 -11.61 12.23
N PHE A 37 -7.15 -11.25 11.08
CA PHE A 37 -6.26 -12.09 10.32
C PHE A 37 -4.84 -11.55 10.44
N CYS A 38 -3.93 -12.39 10.92
CA CYS A 38 -2.51 -12.06 10.97
C CYS A 38 -1.80 -12.79 9.83
N CYS A 39 -0.95 -12.07 9.09
CA CYS A 39 0.01 -12.71 8.21
C CYS A 39 0.97 -13.53 9.07
N ILE A 40 0.83 -14.85 9.04
CA ILE A 40 1.65 -15.76 9.85
C ILE A 40 3.06 -15.77 9.24
N PRO A 41 4.13 -15.58 10.04
CA PRO A 41 5.49 -15.69 9.54
C PRO A 41 5.73 -17.05 8.86
N GLY A 42 6.18 -17.03 7.60
CA GLY A 42 6.43 -18.23 6.81
C GLY A 42 5.31 -18.60 5.83
N THR A 43 4.17 -17.92 5.86
CA THR A 43 3.12 -18.05 4.83
C THR A 43 3.34 -17.01 3.73
N GLU A 44 3.38 -17.44 2.48
CA GLU A 44 3.51 -16.53 1.33
C GLU A 44 2.23 -15.75 1.05
N THR A 45 1.08 -16.34 1.38
CA THR A 45 -0.24 -15.78 1.08
C THR A 45 -1.25 -16.21 2.14
N VAL A 46 -2.14 -15.30 2.53
CA VAL A 46 -3.34 -15.60 3.33
C VAL A 46 -4.56 -15.42 2.43
N THR A 47 -5.33 -16.47 2.24
CA THR A 47 -6.54 -16.45 1.40
C THR A 47 -7.79 -16.28 2.26
N LEU A 48 -8.63 -15.31 1.91
CA LEU A 48 -9.92 -15.04 2.54
C LEU A 48 -11.04 -15.19 1.51
N GLN A 49 -12.07 -15.96 1.84
CA GLN A 49 -13.32 -15.98 1.08
C GLN A 49 -14.25 -14.91 1.67
N LEU A 50 -14.45 -13.81 0.96
CA LEU A 50 -15.24 -12.68 1.42
C LEU A 50 -16.74 -12.85 1.13
N THR A 51 -17.06 -13.34 -0.07
CA THR A 51 -18.40 -13.78 -0.48
C THR A 51 -18.27 -15.04 -1.34
N PRO A 52 -19.37 -15.71 -1.73
CA PRO A 52 -19.28 -16.85 -2.66
C PRO A 52 -18.52 -16.55 -3.96
N GLU A 53 -18.63 -15.31 -4.48
CA GLU A 53 -18.01 -14.88 -5.73
C GLU A 53 -16.69 -14.12 -5.56
N LEU A 54 -16.40 -13.62 -4.33
CA LEU A 54 -15.25 -12.75 -4.09
C LEU A 54 -14.25 -13.41 -3.14
N LYS A 55 -13.08 -13.75 -3.67
CA LYS A 55 -11.91 -14.22 -2.93
C LYS A 55 -10.85 -13.11 -2.87
N MET A 56 -10.14 -13.02 -1.76
CA MET A 56 -9.00 -12.12 -1.58
C MET A 56 -7.78 -12.87 -1.07
N ASP A 57 -6.66 -12.71 -1.75
CA ASP A 57 -5.37 -13.11 -1.27
C ASP A 57 -4.62 -11.88 -0.71
N ILE A 58 -4.13 -12.00 0.53
CA ILE A 58 -3.18 -11.06 1.12
C ILE A 58 -1.79 -11.61 0.83
N LEU A 59 -1.06 -10.90 -0.02
CA LEU A 59 0.30 -11.28 -0.43
C LEU A 59 1.27 -10.89 0.67
N CYS A 60 1.61 -11.84 1.53
CA CYS A 60 2.55 -11.63 2.62
C CYS A 60 3.97 -11.50 2.06
N GLY A 61 4.75 -10.57 2.62
CA GLY A 61 6.15 -10.41 2.28
C GLY A 61 7.07 -11.23 3.19
N GLU A 62 8.36 -10.93 3.11
CA GLU A 62 9.36 -11.60 3.92
C GLU A 62 9.10 -11.43 5.43
N PRO A 63 8.95 -12.52 6.19
CA PRO A 63 8.62 -12.45 7.62
C PRO A 63 9.62 -11.66 8.47
N ALA A 64 10.89 -11.62 8.05
CA ALA A 64 11.93 -10.88 8.74
C ALA A 64 11.67 -9.37 8.77
N LEU A 65 11.07 -8.81 7.71
CA LEU A 65 10.72 -7.38 7.64
C LEU A 65 9.67 -7.02 8.66
N TYR A 66 8.62 -7.83 8.79
CA TYR A 66 7.55 -7.59 9.77
C TYR A 66 8.05 -7.74 11.21
N ARG A 67 8.86 -8.76 11.50
CA ARG A 67 9.48 -8.93 12.83
C ARG A 67 10.31 -7.72 13.23
N ARG A 68 11.17 -7.26 12.33
CA ARG A 68 12.00 -6.07 12.59
C ARG A 68 11.15 -4.83 12.84
N GLN A 69 10.06 -4.63 12.10
CA GLN A 69 9.14 -3.50 12.31
C GLN A 69 8.48 -3.60 13.69
N LYS A 70 8.02 -4.78 14.07
CA LYS A 70 7.42 -5.02 15.38
C LYS A 70 8.40 -4.77 16.51
N GLU A 71 9.63 -5.27 16.43
CA GLU A 71 10.69 -5.05 17.43
C GLU A 71 10.99 -3.56 17.66
N VAL A 72 11.10 -2.79 16.57
CA VAL A 72 11.32 -1.34 16.65
C VAL A 72 10.16 -0.65 17.33
N TYR A 73 8.92 -1.04 17.00
CA TYR A 73 7.73 -0.47 17.62
C TYR A 73 7.63 -0.83 19.11
N ASP A 74 7.80 -2.10 19.46
CA ASP A 74 7.69 -2.57 20.85
C ASP A 74 8.73 -1.87 21.74
N ALA A 75 9.98 -1.77 21.26
CA ALA A 75 11.06 -1.08 21.99
C ALA A 75 10.79 0.42 22.16
N ALA A 76 10.23 1.05 21.12
CA ALA A 76 9.86 2.47 21.20
C ALA A 76 8.67 2.70 22.15
N TYR A 77 7.69 1.82 22.15
CA TYR A 77 6.55 1.87 23.05
C TYR A 77 6.96 1.65 24.51
N ALA A 78 7.94 0.79 24.74
CA ALA A 78 8.54 0.59 26.07
C ALA A 78 9.46 1.75 26.53
N GLY A 79 9.71 2.74 25.68
CA GLY A 79 10.63 3.86 25.99
C GLY A 79 12.11 3.51 25.85
N GLU A 80 12.43 2.36 25.27
CA GLU A 80 13.81 1.87 25.08
C GLU A 80 14.51 2.48 23.87
N ARG A 81 13.75 3.10 22.96
CA ARG A 81 14.28 3.74 21.74
C ARG A 81 13.95 5.22 21.67
N ASN A 82 14.89 5.98 21.10
CA ASN A 82 14.73 7.42 20.92
C ASN A 82 13.79 7.77 19.76
N GLY A 83 13.38 9.04 19.69
CA GLY A 83 12.47 9.53 18.67
C GLY A 83 13.01 9.42 17.24
N TYR A 84 14.33 9.35 17.04
CA TYR A 84 14.94 9.18 15.72
C TYR A 84 14.66 7.80 15.13
N ASP A 85 14.75 6.75 15.96
CA ASP A 85 14.41 5.39 15.54
C ASP A 85 12.93 5.26 15.17
N LEU A 86 12.05 5.95 15.91
CA LEU A 86 10.61 5.99 15.58
C LEU A 86 10.34 6.70 14.27
N ILE A 87 11.03 7.79 13.95
CA ILE A 87 10.88 8.47 12.65
C ILE A 87 11.35 7.55 11.53
N ARG A 88 12.48 6.88 11.71
CA ARG A 88 13.01 5.93 10.74
C ARG A 88 12.03 4.76 10.51
N TRP A 89 11.45 4.25 11.59
CA TRP A 89 10.42 3.22 11.52
C TRP A 89 9.17 3.72 10.77
N ALA A 90 8.64 4.89 11.13
CA ALA A 90 7.47 5.46 10.46
C ALA A 90 7.69 5.65 8.96
N LYS A 91 8.88 6.10 8.55
CA LYS A 91 9.26 6.23 7.13
C LYS A 91 9.40 4.90 6.40
N SER A 92 9.65 3.81 7.11
CA SER A 92 9.80 2.47 6.52
C SER A 92 8.52 1.63 6.58
N MET A 93 7.40 2.17 7.07
CA MET A 93 6.14 1.41 7.19
C MET A 93 5.61 0.87 5.87
N ASN A 94 5.91 1.53 4.75
CA ASN A 94 5.50 1.06 3.42
C ASN A 94 6.13 -0.30 3.03
N VAL A 95 7.18 -0.74 3.74
CA VAL A 95 7.69 -2.11 3.63
C VAL A 95 6.65 -3.14 4.07
N CYS A 96 5.82 -2.79 5.05
CA CYS A 96 4.75 -3.63 5.60
C CYS A 96 3.37 -3.30 5.00
N SER A 97 3.30 -2.49 3.95
CA SER A 97 2.06 -2.15 3.30
C SER A 97 1.38 -3.40 2.72
N LEU A 98 0.08 -3.54 2.97
CA LEU A 98 -0.68 -4.68 2.47
C LEU A 98 -0.75 -4.65 0.96
N ARG A 99 -0.51 -5.82 0.37
CA ARG A 99 -0.69 -6.09 -1.05
C ARG A 99 -1.77 -7.13 -1.16
N GLN A 100 -2.76 -6.86 -2.00
CA GLN A 100 -3.95 -7.69 -2.08
C GLN A 100 -4.22 -8.07 -3.53
N ARG A 101 -4.68 -9.30 -3.73
CA ARG A 101 -5.21 -9.76 -5.01
C ARG A 101 -6.63 -10.23 -4.79
N LEU A 102 -7.55 -9.61 -5.49
CA LEU A 102 -8.97 -9.94 -5.49
C LEU A 102 -9.29 -10.78 -6.72
N TYR A 103 -10.14 -11.78 -6.54
CA TYR A 103 -10.67 -12.62 -7.62
C TYR A 103 -12.19 -12.50 -7.60
N TYR A 104 -12.74 -12.01 -8.70
CA TYR A 104 -14.16 -11.79 -8.86
C TYR A 104 -14.59 -12.13 -10.28
N HIS A 105 -15.52 -13.06 -10.45
CA HIS A 105 -16.01 -13.53 -11.75
C HIS A 105 -14.92 -13.82 -12.80
N GLY A 106 -13.83 -14.46 -12.39
CA GLY A 106 -12.70 -14.79 -13.27
C GLY A 106 -11.77 -13.63 -13.58
N ARG A 107 -12.00 -12.44 -12.99
CA ARG A 107 -11.13 -11.28 -13.09
C ARG A 107 -10.21 -11.17 -11.88
N GLU A 108 -9.03 -10.62 -12.11
CA GLU A 108 -8.00 -10.45 -11.09
C GLU A 108 -7.66 -8.97 -10.91
N ILE A 109 -7.84 -8.47 -9.69
CA ILE A 109 -7.58 -7.08 -9.31
C ILE A 109 -6.47 -7.05 -8.29
N VAL A 110 -5.39 -6.33 -8.57
CA VAL A 110 -4.26 -6.16 -7.65
C VAL A 110 -4.27 -4.78 -7.02
N LEU A 111 -4.29 -4.73 -5.69
CA LEU A 111 -4.22 -3.50 -4.91
C LEU A 111 -2.82 -3.38 -4.30
N GLY A 112 -2.05 -2.41 -4.78
CA GLY A 112 -0.63 -2.27 -4.43
C GLY A 112 -0.34 -1.67 -3.07
N GLY A 113 -1.32 -1.04 -2.43
CA GLY A 113 -1.04 -0.22 -1.24
C GLY A 113 0.05 0.81 -1.53
N ASP A 114 0.94 1.01 -0.57
CA ASP A 114 2.13 1.86 -0.71
C ASP A 114 3.44 1.05 -0.67
N ALA A 115 3.34 -0.28 -0.91
CA ALA A 115 4.48 -1.18 -0.85
C ALA A 115 5.60 -0.77 -1.82
N TYR A 116 6.84 -0.85 -1.35
CA TYR A 116 8.01 -0.59 -2.20
C TYR A 116 8.24 -1.68 -3.24
N ALA A 117 8.84 -1.33 -4.37
CA ALA A 117 9.09 -2.24 -5.49
C ALA A 117 9.85 -3.51 -5.07
N HIS A 118 10.90 -3.37 -4.25
CA HIS A 118 11.69 -4.50 -3.78
C HIS A 118 10.89 -5.49 -2.91
N VAL A 119 9.81 -5.04 -2.26
CA VAL A 119 8.94 -5.90 -1.46
C VAL A 119 8.02 -6.73 -2.36
N TRP A 120 7.63 -6.20 -3.52
CA TRP A 120 6.87 -6.93 -4.52
C TRP A 120 7.69 -8.08 -5.14
N GLU A 121 8.99 -7.91 -5.25
CA GLU A 121 9.88 -8.93 -5.83
C GLU A 121 10.01 -10.19 -4.97
N THR A 122 9.52 -10.16 -3.73
CA THR A 122 9.52 -11.31 -2.80
C THR A 122 8.29 -12.20 -2.93
N VAL A 123 7.32 -11.84 -3.76
CA VAL A 123 6.08 -12.62 -3.97
C VAL A 123 5.99 -13.11 -5.41
N ASN A 124 5.33 -14.25 -5.58
CA ASN A 124 5.05 -14.78 -6.91
C ASN A 124 3.94 -13.94 -7.56
N LEU A 125 4.27 -13.24 -8.64
CA LEU A 125 3.37 -12.36 -9.37
C LEU A 125 2.97 -13.01 -10.69
N THR A 126 1.66 -12.93 -10.98
CA THR A 126 1.06 -13.33 -12.24
C THR A 126 0.31 -12.14 -12.86
N PRO A 127 0.01 -12.16 -14.16
CA PRO A 127 -0.78 -11.11 -14.80
C PRO A 127 -2.09 -10.83 -14.08
N CYS A 128 -2.62 -9.60 -14.21
CA CYS A 128 -3.90 -9.20 -13.64
C CYS A 128 -4.71 -8.37 -14.65
N ASP A 129 -6.03 -8.29 -14.42
CA ASP A 129 -6.90 -7.44 -15.26
C ASP A 129 -6.78 -5.97 -14.82
N ILE A 130 -6.84 -5.71 -13.53
CA ILE A 130 -6.78 -4.35 -12.98
C ILE A 130 -5.66 -4.22 -11.95
N LEU A 131 -4.84 -3.19 -12.08
CA LEU A 131 -3.83 -2.80 -11.09
C LEU A 131 -4.16 -1.43 -10.50
N LYS A 132 -4.43 -1.36 -9.18
CA LYS A 132 -4.27 -0.10 -8.45
C LYS A 132 -2.76 0.09 -8.23
N VAL A 133 -2.20 1.07 -8.93
CA VAL A 133 -0.76 1.35 -8.92
C VAL A 133 -0.27 1.67 -7.52
N PRO A 134 0.82 1.03 -7.04
CA PRO A 134 1.35 1.30 -5.71
C PRO A 134 1.77 2.76 -5.52
N HIS A 135 1.48 3.31 -4.35
CA HIS A 135 2.00 4.58 -3.83
C HIS A 135 1.98 5.72 -4.87
N HIS A 136 0.81 5.93 -5.48
CA HIS A 136 0.56 7.01 -6.45
C HIS A 136 1.49 7.00 -7.68
N GLY A 137 2.11 5.85 -8.02
CA GLY A 137 3.09 5.76 -9.10
C GLY A 137 4.47 6.32 -8.73
N SER A 138 4.89 6.20 -7.47
CA SER A 138 6.22 6.62 -7.05
C SER A 138 7.31 5.68 -7.59
N LEU A 139 8.50 6.23 -7.86
CA LEU A 139 9.69 5.47 -8.28
C LEU A 139 10.09 4.38 -7.29
N ALA A 140 9.85 4.59 -6.00
CA ALA A 140 10.22 3.65 -4.96
C ALA A 140 9.30 2.43 -4.92
N SER A 141 8.07 2.55 -5.44
CA SER A 141 7.01 1.54 -5.26
C SER A 141 6.59 0.85 -6.57
N THR A 142 6.97 1.39 -7.72
CA THR A 142 6.65 0.80 -9.02
C THR A 142 7.93 0.63 -9.83
N SER A 143 8.14 -0.54 -10.40
CA SER A 143 9.31 -0.86 -11.22
C SER A 143 8.90 -1.52 -12.54
N ARG A 144 9.80 -1.47 -13.54
CA ARG A 144 9.64 -2.19 -14.80
C ARG A 144 9.36 -3.69 -14.53
N LYS A 145 10.16 -4.32 -13.69
CA LYS A 145 10.02 -5.74 -13.35
C LYS A 145 8.64 -6.08 -12.76
N LEU A 146 8.09 -5.22 -11.89
CA LEU A 146 6.74 -5.38 -11.36
C LEU A 146 5.70 -5.38 -12.50
N LEU A 147 5.79 -4.41 -13.40
CA LEU A 147 4.83 -4.28 -14.50
C LEU A 147 4.98 -5.38 -15.56
N GLU A 148 6.20 -5.85 -15.83
CA GLU A 148 6.47 -7.01 -16.69
C GLU A 148 5.78 -8.29 -16.21
N HIS A 149 5.68 -8.49 -14.89
CA HIS A 149 5.01 -9.65 -14.30
C HIS A 149 3.49 -9.47 -14.25
N LEU A 150 3.03 -8.29 -13.81
CA LEU A 150 1.59 -8.03 -13.64
C LEU A 150 0.84 -7.81 -14.96
N ARG A 151 1.47 -7.18 -15.96
CA ARG A 151 0.89 -6.88 -17.28
C ARG A 151 -0.59 -6.51 -17.19
N PRO A 152 -0.97 -5.50 -16.42
CA PRO A 152 -2.36 -5.17 -16.20
C PRO A 152 -3.03 -4.76 -17.50
N LYS A 153 -4.29 -5.14 -17.73
CA LYS A 153 -5.09 -4.55 -18.80
C LYS A 153 -5.36 -3.09 -18.47
N THR A 154 -5.82 -2.84 -17.26
CA THR A 154 -6.11 -1.49 -16.78
C THR A 154 -5.26 -1.14 -15.57
N ALA A 155 -4.62 0.02 -15.58
CA ALA A 155 -3.88 0.57 -14.45
C ALA A 155 -4.56 1.84 -13.92
N GLY A 156 -4.96 1.81 -12.64
CA GLY A 156 -5.53 2.96 -11.94
C GLY A 156 -4.48 3.63 -11.05
N VAL A 157 -4.20 4.92 -11.28
CA VAL A 157 -3.29 5.73 -10.48
C VAL A 157 -4.10 6.68 -9.60
N THR A 158 -4.05 6.47 -8.30
CA THR A 158 -4.68 7.41 -7.35
C THR A 158 -3.79 8.63 -7.20
N VAL A 159 -4.32 9.79 -7.50
CA VAL A 159 -3.59 11.07 -7.46
C VAL A 159 -4.48 12.13 -6.82
N ALA A 160 -3.85 13.20 -6.32
CA ALA A 160 -4.53 14.40 -5.90
C ALA A 160 -3.87 15.62 -6.55
N ALA A 161 -4.60 16.35 -7.40
CA ALA A 161 -4.08 17.48 -8.17
C ALA A 161 -3.46 18.57 -7.29
N ARG A 162 -3.98 18.75 -6.06
CA ARG A 162 -3.52 19.74 -5.08
C ARG A 162 -2.31 19.30 -4.25
N ARG A 163 -1.84 18.06 -4.41
CA ARG A 163 -0.73 17.48 -3.65
C ARG A 163 0.40 17.07 -4.59
N PRO A 164 1.42 17.90 -4.77
CA PRO A 164 2.54 17.59 -5.67
C PRO A 164 3.29 16.29 -5.32
N ASP A 165 3.33 15.94 -4.03
CA ASP A 165 3.94 14.73 -3.48
C ASP A 165 3.14 13.44 -3.79
N GLU A 166 1.86 13.57 -4.18
CA GLU A 166 1.00 12.47 -4.63
C GLU A 166 0.93 12.37 -6.17
N ARG A 167 1.79 13.06 -6.89
CA ARG A 167 1.85 12.96 -8.36
C ARG A 167 2.72 11.77 -8.78
N PRO A 168 2.31 11.04 -9.82
CA PRO A 168 3.11 9.93 -10.32
C PRO A 168 4.41 10.44 -10.94
N HIS A 169 5.46 9.66 -10.82
CA HIS A 169 6.73 9.98 -11.46
C HIS A 169 6.60 9.80 -12.99
N PRO A 170 7.06 10.75 -13.84
CA PRO A 170 6.90 10.67 -15.29
C PRO A 170 7.42 9.36 -15.91
N TYR A 171 8.56 8.85 -15.43
CA TYR A 171 9.09 7.57 -15.87
C TYR A 171 8.13 6.40 -15.57
N ILE A 172 7.46 6.41 -14.42
CA ILE A 172 6.48 5.37 -14.08
C ILE A 172 5.26 5.46 -14.99
N VAL A 173 4.80 6.67 -15.33
CA VAL A 173 3.70 6.84 -16.28
C VAL A 173 4.08 6.30 -17.66
N SER A 174 5.32 6.53 -18.12
CA SER A 174 5.82 5.95 -19.37
C SER A 174 5.82 4.42 -19.33
N LEU A 175 6.24 3.82 -18.21
CA LEU A 175 6.19 2.37 -18.03
C LEU A 175 4.75 1.84 -18.00
N LEU A 176 3.83 2.52 -17.30
CA LEU A 176 2.43 2.11 -17.28
C LEU A 176 1.85 2.06 -18.69
N ARG A 177 2.15 3.05 -19.53
CA ARG A 177 1.71 3.08 -20.92
C ARG A 177 2.38 2.01 -21.81
N GLU A 178 3.54 1.52 -21.43
CA GLU A 178 4.24 0.41 -22.12
C GLU A 178 3.61 -0.96 -21.76
N TYR A 179 3.14 -1.14 -20.51
CA TYR A 179 2.76 -2.44 -19.97
C TYR A 179 1.25 -2.61 -19.71
N ALA A 180 0.45 -1.54 -19.70
CA ALA A 180 -0.99 -1.57 -19.56
C ALA A 180 -1.68 -1.15 -20.85
N GLU A 181 -2.85 -1.73 -21.14
CA GLU A 181 -3.66 -1.32 -22.29
C GLU A 181 -4.30 0.04 -22.04
N GLU A 182 -4.72 0.29 -20.80
CA GLU A 182 -5.36 1.53 -20.37
C GLU A 182 -4.78 2.06 -19.05
N VAL A 183 -4.64 3.38 -18.93
CA VAL A 183 -4.14 4.04 -17.73
C VAL A 183 -5.07 5.17 -17.33
N TYR A 184 -5.61 5.11 -16.11
CA TYR A 184 -6.53 6.10 -15.54
C TYR A 184 -5.94 6.78 -14.33
N PHE A 185 -6.30 8.07 -14.15
CA PHE A 185 -5.92 8.87 -12.99
C PHE A 185 -7.19 9.32 -12.27
N THR A 186 -7.20 9.28 -10.92
CA THR A 186 -8.39 9.61 -10.13
C THR A 186 -8.64 11.12 -9.97
N ASP A 187 -7.70 11.97 -10.37
CA ASP A 187 -7.82 13.42 -10.37
C ASP A 187 -7.01 13.99 -11.55
N ALA A 188 -7.25 15.25 -11.89
CA ALA A 188 -6.52 15.94 -12.95
C ALA A 188 -5.02 15.99 -12.62
N VAL A 189 -4.22 15.43 -13.47
CA VAL A 189 -2.77 15.48 -13.39
C VAL A 189 -2.20 15.84 -14.75
N GLU A 190 -1.29 16.81 -14.75
CA GLU A 190 -0.53 17.17 -15.93
C GLU A 190 0.89 16.63 -15.80
N ILE A 191 1.32 15.87 -16.80
CA ILE A 191 2.71 15.42 -16.95
C ILE A 191 3.14 15.79 -18.37
N PRO A 192 4.00 16.81 -18.54
CA PRO A 192 4.36 17.35 -19.84
C PRO A 192 4.77 16.27 -20.86
N GLY A 193 4.12 16.24 -22.00
CA GLY A 193 4.37 15.28 -23.06
C GLY A 193 3.86 13.86 -22.81
N LEU A 194 3.23 13.60 -21.67
CA LEU A 194 2.72 12.27 -21.30
C LEU A 194 1.23 12.28 -20.95
N VAL A 195 0.78 13.20 -20.13
CA VAL A 195 -0.59 13.24 -19.62
C VAL A 195 -1.12 14.67 -19.69
N GLU A 196 -2.20 14.86 -20.43
CA GLU A 196 -3.01 16.09 -20.39
C GLU A 196 -3.97 16.00 -19.20
N PRO A 197 -4.24 17.14 -18.52
CA PRO A 197 -5.14 17.15 -17.38
C PRO A 197 -6.59 16.88 -17.80
N GLU A 198 -7.15 15.79 -17.33
CA GLU A 198 -8.57 15.49 -17.46
C GLU A 198 -9.29 15.72 -16.14
N PHE A 199 -10.36 16.49 -16.14
CA PHE A 199 -11.15 16.80 -14.96
C PHE A 199 -12.37 15.88 -14.90
N HIS A 200 -12.33 14.92 -13.96
CA HIS A 200 -13.46 14.05 -13.66
C HIS A 200 -13.58 13.88 -12.14
N ARG A 201 -14.79 13.58 -11.67
CA ARG A 201 -15.04 13.40 -10.22
C ARG A 201 -14.69 12.00 -9.73
N SER A 202 -14.80 11.03 -10.62
CA SER A 202 -14.50 9.63 -10.31
C SER A 202 -14.20 8.88 -11.61
N VAL A 203 -13.45 7.78 -11.48
CA VAL A 203 -13.27 6.78 -12.54
C VAL A 203 -14.00 5.52 -12.08
N HIS A 204 -14.90 5.01 -12.92
CA HIS A 204 -15.63 3.77 -12.70
C HIS A 204 -15.09 2.72 -13.67
N LEU A 205 -14.61 1.62 -13.12
CA LEU A 205 -14.18 0.45 -13.89
C LEU A 205 -15.21 -0.65 -13.68
N GLU A 206 -15.87 -1.07 -14.77
CA GLU A 206 -16.81 -2.17 -14.74
C GLU A 206 -16.10 -3.47 -15.04
N VAL A 207 -16.39 -4.49 -14.22
CA VAL A 207 -15.84 -5.84 -14.38
C VAL A 207 -16.98 -6.75 -14.85
N GLU A 208 -17.05 -6.99 -16.15
CA GLU A 208 -18.00 -7.92 -16.76
C GLU A 208 -17.55 -9.38 -16.67
#